data_da79b15140bc2f872755b8cd7a301f82
#
_entry.id   da79b15140bc2f872755b8cd7a301f82
#
_cell.length_a   1.000
_cell.length_b   1.000
_cell.length_c   1.000
_cell.angle_alpha   90.00
_cell.angle_beta   90.00
_cell.angle_gamma   90.00
#
_symmetry.space_group_name_H-M   'P 1'
#
loop_
_entity.id
_entity.type
_entity.pdbx_description
1 polymer ?
#
loop_
_entity_poly.entity_id
_entity_poly.type
_entity_poly.pdbx_seq_one_letter_code
_entity_poly.pdbx_strand_id
1 'polypeptide(L)'
;MTMLRAGANITGYEIREDFAERAKKNVKAALGEKALDRYDVLIRDAYEGIEEKDFDRMVLDLPEPWSVVPHAKTALRSGGIILAYTPSIVQAAKFKEALEGNGFALIETMEVMNRTWHIEGQAVRPDHRMVAHTAFLTHARLLST
;
A
#
# COMPACT_ATOMS: atom_id res chain seq x y z
N MET A 1 9.82 -1.54 -3.44
CA MET A 1 11.07 -2.34 -3.46
C MET A 1 10.87 -3.82 -3.12
N THR A 2 10.16 -4.20 -2.06
CA THR A 2 9.96 -5.61 -1.67
C THR A 2 9.33 -6.45 -2.78
N MET A 3 8.29 -5.95 -3.44
CA MET A 3 7.65 -6.64 -4.57
C MET A 3 8.59 -6.82 -5.76
N LEU A 4 9.42 -5.82 -6.08
CA LEU A 4 10.44 -5.94 -7.13
C LEU A 4 11.49 -7.01 -6.82
N ARG A 5 11.91 -7.13 -5.56
CA ARG A 5 12.81 -8.21 -5.11
C ARG A 5 12.17 -9.59 -5.30
N ALA A 6 10.87 -9.68 -5.07
CA ALA A 6 10.09 -10.91 -5.29
C ALA A 6 9.78 -11.21 -6.77
N GLY A 7 10.26 -10.40 -7.70
CA GLY A 7 10.08 -10.64 -9.14
C GLY A 7 8.86 -10.01 -9.77
N ALA A 8 8.09 -9.18 -9.04
CA ALA A 8 6.91 -8.53 -9.60
C ALA A 8 7.24 -7.44 -10.63
N ASN A 9 6.34 -7.24 -11.59
CA ASN A 9 6.27 -6.02 -12.39
C ASN A 9 5.46 -4.98 -11.62
N ILE A 10 5.90 -3.73 -11.60
CA ILE A 10 5.26 -2.66 -10.85
C ILE A 10 5.00 -1.46 -11.75
N THR A 11 3.76 -1.01 -11.75
CA THR A 11 3.34 0.27 -12.30
C THR A 11 3.01 1.21 -11.14
N GLY A 12 3.72 2.31 -11.03
CA GLY A 12 3.47 3.38 -10.05
C GLY A 12 2.73 4.54 -10.70
N TYR A 13 1.84 5.16 -9.95
CA TYR A 13 1.19 6.42 -10.29
C TYR A 13 1.74 7.50 -9.38
N GLU A 14 2.20 8.60 -9.97
CA GLU A 14 2.74 9.76 -9.25
C GLU A 14 2.40 11.03 -10.03
N ILE A 15 1.84 12.04 -9.36
CA ILE A 15 1.47 13.31 -10.00
C ILE A 15 2.65 14.26 -10.18
N ARG A 16 3.72 14.06 -9.42
CA ARG A 16 4.92 14.91 -9.43
C ARG A 16 6.07 14.23 -10.14
N GLU A 17 6.53 14.84 -11.20
CA GLU A 17 7.65 14.33 -12.02
C GLU A 17 8.94 14.16 -11.20
N ASP A 18 9.25 15.13 -10.32
CA ASP A 18 10.44 15.09 -9.46
C ASP A 18 10.43 13.89 -8.49
N PHE A 19 9.25 13.51 -7.98
CA PHE A 19 9.10 12.32 -7.14
C PHE A 19 9.16 11.03 -7.94
N ALA A 20 8.62 10.99 -9.14
CA ALA A 20 8.73 9.84 -10.03
C ALA A 20 10.21 9.56 -10.38
N GLU A 21 10.96 10.60 -10.75
CA GLU A 21 12.40 10.54 -10.97
C GLU A 21 13.16 10.04 -9.75
N ARG A 22 12.83 10.58 -8.58
CA ARG A 22 13.43 10.16 -7.30
C ARG A 22 13.13 8.70 -7.00
N ALA A 23 11.91 8.23 -7.26
CA ALA A 23 11.52 6.84 -7.07
C ALA A 23 12.36 5.90 -7.96
N LYS A 24 12.52 6.21 -9.24
CA LYS A 24 13.38 5.46 -10.17
C LYS A 24 14.85 5.44 -9.69
N LYS A 25 15.40 6.58 -9.25
CA LYS A 25 16.75 6.66 -8.68
C LYS A 25 16.92 5.77 -7.44
N ASN A 26 15.93 5.78 -6.54
CA ASN A 26 15.95 4.96 -5.34
C ASN A 26 15.88 3.46 -5.66
N VAL A 27 15.08 3.06 -6.62
CA VAL A 27 15.00 1.66 -7.09
C VAL A 27 16.34 1.23 -7.68
N LYS A 28 16.93 2.04 -8.58
CA LYS A 28 18.23 1.78 -9.18
C LYS A 28 19.33 1.64 -8.11
N ALA A 29 19.37 2.54 -7.14
CA ALA A 29 20.36 2.52 -6.07
C ALA A 29 20.25 1.29 -5.16
N ALA A 30 19.03 0.84 -4.87
CA ALA A 30 18.79 -0.24 -3.92
C ALA A 30 18.78 -1.65 -4.55
N LEU A 31 18.43 -1.77 -5.84
CA LEU A 31 18.18 -3.06 -6.51
C LEU A 31 18.98 -3.22 -7.82
N GLY A 32 19.72 -2.19 -8.24
CA GLY A 32 20.45 -2.16 -9.49
C GLY A 32 19.57 -1.77 -10.70
N GLU A 33 20.23 -1.47 -11.82
CA GLU A 33 19.59 -0.95 -13.03
C GLU A 33 18.57 -1.91 -13.63
N LYS A 34 18.86 -3.22 -13.62
CA LYS A 34 17.95 -4.26 -14.14
C LYS A 34 16.58 -4.29 -13.45
N ALA A 35 16.46 -3.73 -12.24
CA ALA A 35 15.16 -3.65 -11.57
C ALA A 35 14.21 -2.67 -12.26
N LEU A 36 14.75 -1.71 -13.02
CA LEU A 36 13.97 -0.73 -13.78
C LEU A 36 13.25 -1.37 -14.98
N ASP A 37 13.70 -2.51 -15.48
CA ASP A 37 13.02 -3.25 -16.55
C ASP A 37 11.61 -3.74 -16.13
N ARG A 38 11.35 -3.77 -14.81
CA ARG A 38 10.09 -4.20 -14.19
C ARG A 38 9.45 -3.12 -13.33
N TYR A 39 9.90 -1.88 -13.45
CA TYR A 39 9.40 -0.75 -12.68
C TYR A 39 9.10 0.43 -13.57
N ASP A 40 7.84 0.68 -13.81
CA ASP A 40 7.37 1.87 -14.51
C ASP A 40 6.69 2.85 -13.55
N VAL A 41 6.85 4.16 -13.80
CA VAL A 41 6.16 5.21 -13.05
C VAL A 41 5.54 6.15 -14.05
N LEU A 42 4.21 6.22 -14.02
CA LEU A 42 3.38 7.05 -14.86
C LEU A 42 3.06 8.36 -14.14
N ILE A 43 3.22 9.47 -14.85
CA ILE A 43 2.84 10.80 -14.32
C ILE A 43 1.33 10.96 -14.51
N ARG A 44 0.57 10.46 -13.54
CA ARG A 44 -0.90 10.42 -13.56
C ARG A 44 -1.47 10.54 -12.15
N ASP A 45 -2.68 11.08 -12.07
CA ASP A 45 -3.47 11.12 -10.84
C ASP A 45 -4.32 9.84 -10.71
N ALA A 46 -4.07 9.06 -9.67
CA ALA A 46 -4.85 7.85 -9.38
C ALA A 46 -6.32 8.15 -9.04
N TYR A 47 -6.64 9.37 -8.64
CA TYR A 47 -8.02 9.80 -8.40
C TYR A 47 -8.82 10.01 -9.67
N GLU A 48 -8.15 10.31 -10.80
CA GLU A 48 -8.81 10.50 -12.09
C GLU A 48 -9.10 9.18 -12.81
N GLY A 49 -8.37 8.11 -12.44
CA GLY A 49 -8.59 6.79 -13.02
C GLY A 49 -7.34 5.91 -13.07
N ILE A 50 -7.56 4.64 -13.33
CA ILE A 50 -6.51 3.65 -13.58
C ILE A 50 -6.85 2.93 -14.87
N GLU A 51 -6.04 3.18 -15.91
CA GLU A 51 -6.31 2.67 -17.26
C GLU A 51 -5.85 1.22 -17.45
N GLU A 52 -4.76 0.84 -16.78
CA GLU A 52 -4.19 -0.50 -16.83
C GLU A 52 -5.12 -1.50 -16.13
N LYS A 53 -5.03 -2.76 -16.54
CA LYS A 53 -5.93 -3.83 -16.10
C LYS A 53 -5.14 -5.04 -15.60
N ASP A 54 -5.88 -5.97 -15.01
CA ASP A 54 -5.39 -7.28 -14.60
C ASP A 54 -4.27 -7.26 -13.55
N PHE A 55 -4.25 -6.21 -12.72
CA PHE A 55 -3.33 -6.19 -11.59
C PHE A 55 -3.66 -7.28 -10.57
N ASP A 56 -2.62 -7.96 -10.06
CA ASP A 56 -2.73 -8.89 -8.94
C ASP A 56 -2.88 -8.17 -7.61
N ARG A 57 -2.22 -7.04 -7.47
CA ARG A 57 -2.09 -6.29 -6.22
C ARG A 57 -2.10 -4.79 -6.48
N MET A 58 -2.75 -4.07 -5.59
CA MET A 58 -2.73 -2.62 -5.55
C MET A 58 -2.40 -2.15 -4.14
N VAL A 59 -1.46 -1.21 -4.02
CA VAL A 59 -1.09 -0.60 -2.74
C VAL A 59 -1.30 0.89 -2.86
N LEU A 60 -2.08 1.44 -1.93
CA LEU A 60 -2.45 2.84 -1.86
C LEU A 60 -1.79 3.51 -0.64
N ASP A 61 -0.97 4.51 -0.90
CA ASP A 61 -0.41 5.42 0.10
C ASP A 61 -0.84 6.84 -0.28
N LEU A 62 -2.13 7.11 -0.08
CA LEU A 62 -2.82 8.32 -0.52
C LEU A 62 -3.68 8.87 0.63
N PRO A 63 -3.92 10.20 0.67
CA PRO A 63 -4.78 10.80 1.70
C PRO A 63 -6.22 10.28 1.70
N GLU A 64 -6.78 9.98 0.53
CA GLU A 64 -8.18 9.58 0.33
C GLU A 64 -8.31 8.28 -0.48
N PRO A 65 -7.80 7.13 0.03
CA PRO A 65 -7.77 5.89 -0.74
C PRO A 65 -9.17 5.38 -1.15
N TRP A 66 -10.23 5.78 -0.44
CA TRP A 66 -11.61 5.43 -0.80
C TRP A 66 -12.03 5.95 -2.18
N SER A 67 -11.47 7.08 -2.62
CA SER A 67 -11.76 7.67 -3.93
C SER A 67 -11.18 6.86 -5.10
N VAL A 68 -10.18 6.01 -4.83
CA VAL A 68 -9.56 5.12 -5.83
C VAL A 68 -10.28 3.78 -5.95
N VAL A 69 -11.10 3.40 -4.97
CA VAL A 69 -11.74 2.07 -4.94
C VAL A 69 -12.57 1.75 -6.19
N PRO A 70 -13.39 2.67 -6.75
CA PRO A 70 -14.11 2.39 -8.00
C PRO A 70 -13.18 2.08 -9.18
N HIS A 71 -12.03 2.75 -9.26
CA HIS A 71 -11.02 2.51 -10.29
C HIS A 71 -10.29 1.18 -10.04
N ALA A 72 -9.97 0.87 -8.79
CA ALA A 72 -9.36 -0.38 -8.40
C ALA A 72 -10.22 -1.59 -8.76
N LYS A 73 -11.56 -1.49 -8.63
CA LYS A 73 -12.51 -2.52 -9.04
C LYS A 73 -12.35 -2.92 -10.52
N THR A 74 -12.07 -1.96 -11.38
CA THR A 74 -11.91 -2.21 -12.82
C THR A 74 -10.49 -2.55 -13.23
N ALA A 75 -9.50 -2.20 -12.42
CA ALA A 75 -8.09 -2.40 -12.69
C ALA A 75 -7.55 -3.72 -12.12
N LEU A 76 -8.09 -4.20 -11.02
CA LEU A 76 -7.71 -5.49 -10.43
C LEU A 76 -8.39 -6.64 -11.16
N ARG A 77 -7.67 -7.75 -11.32
CA ARG A 77 -8.27 -9.01 -11.73
C ARG A 77 -9.16 -9.60 -10.62
N SER A 78 -10.03 -10.53 -10.98
CA SER A 78 -10.77 -11.33 -9.99
C SER A 78 -9.81 -11.98 -8.99
N GLY A 79 -10.14 -11.89 -7.70
CA GLY A 79 -9.28 -12.34 -6.61
C GLY A 79 -8.09 -11.44 -6.32
N GLY A 80 -7.91 -10.34 -7.03
CA GLY A 80 -6.88 -9.35 -6.78
C GLY A 80 -7.02 -8.71 -5.39
N ILE A 81 -5.91 -8.25 -4.82
CA ILE A 81 -5.90 -7.66 -3.47
C ILE A 81 -5.57 -6.18 -3.56
N ILE A 82 -6.36 -5.38 -2.84
CA ILE A 82 -6.07 -3.98 -2.55
C ILE A 82 -5.62 -3.83 -1.11
N LEU A 83 -4.68 -2.93 -0.85
CA LEU A 83 -4.22 -2.53 0.49
C LEU A 83 -4.05 -1.02 0.53
N ALA A 84 -4.54 -0.39 1.59
CA ALA A 84 -4.26 1.01 1.88
C ALA A 84 -3.50 1.17 3.20
N TYR A 85 -2.56 2.12 3.20
CA TYR A 85 -1.87 2.63 4.37
C TYR A 85 -2.49 3.96 4.75
N THR A 86 -3.12 4.04 5.93
CA THR A 86 -3.81 5.24 6.40
C THR A 86 -3.37 5.62 7.82
N PRO A 87 -3.05 6.89 8.09
CA PRO A 87 -2.62 7.33 9.42
C PRO A 87 -3.75 7.43 10.44
N SER A 88 -5.01 7.42 10.01
CA SER A 88 -6.19 7.61 10.86
C SER A 88 -7.18 6.46 10.76
N ILE A 89 -7.71 6.02 11.90
CA ILE A 89 -8.78 5.01 11.94
C ILE A 89 -10.06 5.49 11.24
N VAL A 90 -10.32 6.79 11.21
CA VAL A 90 -11.45 7.37 10.47
C VAL A 90 -11.26 7.19 8.96
N GLN A 91 -10.03 7.36 8.46
CA GLN A 91 -9.72 7.11 7.05
C GLN A 91 -9.84 5.60 6.74
N ALA A 92 -9.35 4.73 7.61
CA ALA A 92 -9.51 3.29 7.46
C ALA A 92 -10.98 2.87 7.41
N ALA A 93 -11.84 3.46 8.26
CA ALA A 93 -13.29 3.21 8.25
C ALA A 93 -13.95 3.65 6.93
N LYS A 94 -13.63 4.84 6.42
CA LYS A 94 -14.13 5.32 5.12
C LYS A 94 -13.67 4.41 3.97
N PHE A 95 -12.41 3.97 4.01
CA PHE A 95 -11.90 3.06 2.99
C PHE A 95 -12.61 1.71 3.02
N LYS A 96 -12.85 1.16 4.22
CA LYS A 96 -13.64 -0.07 4.39
C LYS A 96 -15.04 0.07 3.79
N GLU A 97 -15.75 1.16 4.10
CA GLU A 97 -17.08 1.43 3.55
C GLU A 97 -17.09 1.47 2.01
N ALA A 98 -16.11 2.15 1.41
CA ALA A 98 -15.96 2.18 -0.04
C ALA A 98 -15.69 0.79 -0.63
N LEU A 99 -14.88 -0.03 0.03
CA LEU A 99 -14.60 -1.41 -0.39
C LEU A 99 -15.87 -2.26 -0.40
N GLU A 100 -16.69 -2.20 0.68
CA GLU A 100 -17.96 -2.91 0.79
C GLU A 100 -18.92 -2.52 -0.34
N GLY A 101 -19.03 -1.22 -0.64
CA GLY A 101 -19.86 -0.69 -1.72
C GLY A 101 -19.40 -1.04 -3.14
N ASN A 102 -18.20 -1.56 -3.32
CA ASN A 102 -17.62 -1.86 -4.64
C ASN A 102 -17.30 -3.34 -4.90
N GLY A 103 -17.84 -4.27 -4.09
CA GLY A 103 -17.72 -5.71 -4.34
C GLY A 103 -16.41 -6.33 -3.83
N PHE A 104 -15.72 -5.65 -2.94
CA PHE A 104 -14.60 -6.23 -2.21
C PHE A 104 -15.11 -6.95 -0.96
N ALA A 105 -14.43 -8.04 -0.59
CA ALA A 105 -14.71 -8.83 0.61
C ALA A 105 -13.42 -9.23 1.32
N LEU A 106 -13.53 -9.98 2.41
CA LEU A 106 -12.42 -10.37 3.27
C LEU A 106 -11.63 -9.13 3.72
N ILE A 107 -12.38 -8.09 4.12
CA ILE A 107 -11.81 -6.82 4.53
C ILE A 107 -11.28 -6.97 5.95
N GLU A 108 -10.01 -6.68 6.12
CA GLU A 108 -9.36 -6.67 7.42
C GLU A 108 -8.57 -5.37 7.61
N THR A 109 -8.68 -4.78 8.79
CA THR A 109 -7.89 -3.62 9.20
C THR A 109 -7.01 -4.01 10.38
N MET A 110 -5.72 -3.76 10.26
CA MET A 110 -4.75 -4.07 11.29
C MET A 110 -3.80 -2.92 11.57
N GLU A 111 -3.22 -2.93 12.74
CA GLU A 111 -2.13 -2.08 13.15
C GLU A 111 -0.96 -2.95 13.60
N VAL A 112 0.26 -2.57 13.24
CA VAL A 112 1.48 -3.29 13.63
C VAL A 112 2.23 -2.47 14.68
N MET A 113 2.41 -3.05 15.86
CA MET A 113 3.14 -2.44 16.96
C MET A 113 4.36 -3.28 17.32
N ASN A 114 5.49 -2.61 17.56
CA ASN A 114 6.69 -3.25 18.08
C ASN A 114 6.93 -2.80 19.52
N ARG A 115 7.02 -3.75 20.45
CA ARG A 115 7.33 -3.48 21.86
C ARG A 115 8.68 -4.09 22.21
N THR A 116 9.61 -3.24 22.59
CA THR A 116 10.94 -3.64 23.06
C THR A 116 10.97 -3.82 24.57
N TRP A 117 11.93 -4.61 25.06
CA TRP A 117 12.10 -4.93 26.47
C TRP A 117 13.53 -4.63 26.90
N HIS A 118 13.66 -3.99 28.05
CA HIS A 118 14.92 -3.84 28.76
C HIS A 118 15.17 -5.09 29.60
N ILE A 119 16.33 -5.73 29.39
CA ILE A 119 16.74 -6.91 30.14
C ILE A 119 18.18 -6.67 30.61
N GLU A 120 18.34 -6.39 31.92
CA GLU A 120 19.64 -6.18 32.52
C GLU A 120 19.62 -6.76 33.96
N GLY A 121 20.34 -7.85 34.21
CA GLY A 121 20.32 -8.58 35.48
C GLY A 121 18.90 -8.97 35.90
N GLN A 122 18.45 -8.48 37.06
CA GLN A 122 17.09 -8.72 37.56
C GLN A 122 16.08 -7.67 37.04
N ALA A 123 16.53 -6.63 36.36
CA ALA A 123 15.66 -5.59 35.81
C ALA A 123 15.08 -6.03 34.45
N VAL A 124 13.92 -6.70 34.49
CA VAL A 124 13.20 -7.15 33.32
C VAL A 124 11.89 -6.39 33.19
N ARG A 125 11.78 -5.52 32.20
CA ARG A 125 10.60 -4.66 32.01
C ARG A 125 10.46 -4.20 30.57
N PRO A 126 9.24 -3.83 30.11
CA PRO A 126 9.09 -3.13 28.82
C PRO A 126 9.87 -1.81 28.84
N ASP A 127 10.37 -1.40 27.69
CA ASP A 127 10.90 -0.06 27.53
C ASP A 127 9.83 0.99 27.85
N HIS A 128 10.23 2.08 28.50
CA HIS A 128 9.30 3.15 28.89
C HIS A 128 8.72 3.90 27.69
N ARG A 129 9.46 3.98 26.59
CA ARG A 129 9.00 4.64 25.36
C ARG A 129 8.65 3.58 24.32
N MET A 130 7.47 3.73 23.74
CA MET A 130 6.97 2.91 22.66
C MET A 130 6.33 3.80 21.61
N VAL A 131 6.67 3.60 20.35
CA VAL A 131 5.87 4.16 19.25
C VAL A 131 4.68 3.22 19.09
N ALA A 132 3.54 3.63 19.64
CA ALA A 132 2.37 2.78 19.75
C ALA A 132 1.47 2.85 18.51
N HIS A 133 1.60 3.92 17.73
CA HIS A 133 0.81 4.11 16.50
C HIS A 133 1.69 4.65 15.37
N THR A 134 1.55 4.07 14.19
CA THR A 134 2.16 4.56 12.94
C THR A 134 1.10 4.75 11.87
N ALA A 135 0.37 3.70 11.54
CA ALA A 135 -0.72 3.72 10.58
C ALA A 135 -1.56 2.44 10.67
N PHE A 136 -2.73 2.50 10.06
CA PHE A 136 -3.60 1.35 9.84
C PHE A 136 -3.38 0.80 8.44
N LEU A 137 -3.30 -0.53 8.35
CA LEU A 137 -3.26 -1.28 7.10
C LEU A 137 -4.62 -1.92 6.90
N THR A 138 -5.34 -1.48 5.87
CA THR A 138 -6.62 -2.10 5.50
C THR A 138 -6.47 -2.78 4.17
N HIS A 139 -6.77 -4.07 4.11
CA HIS A 139 -6.74 -4.83 2.86
C HIS A 139 -8.07 -5.52 2.60
N ALA A 140 -8.30 -5.84 1.33
CA ALA A 140 -9.46 -6.56 0.87
C ALA A 140 -9.15 -7.33 -0.42
N ARG A 141 -10.04 -8.23 -0.78
CA ARG A 141 -9.98 -9.00 -2.02
C ARG A 141 -11.18 -8.66 -2.90
N LEU A 142 -10.93 -8.39 -4.19
CA LEU A 142 -11.99 -8.27 -5.17
C LEU A 142 -12.59 -9.66 -5.44
N LEU A 143 -13.87 -9.82 -5.19
CA LEU A 143 -14.58 -11.03 -5.58
C LEU A 143 -15.01 -10.92 -7.05
N SER A 144 -15.01 -12.05 -7.75
CA SER A 144 -15.61 -12.10 -9.10
C SER A 144 -17.11 -11.76 -8.99
N THR A 145 -17.53 -10.84 -9.82
CA THR A 145 -18.95 -10.63 -10.15
C THR A 145 -19.44 -11.75 -11.03
#